data_c11e6298c71249c29993afdc963a4213
#
_entry.id   c11e6298c71249c29993afdc963a4213
#
_cell.length_a   1.000
_cell.length_b   1.000
_cell.length_c   1.000
_cell.angle_alpha   90.00
_cell.angle_beta   90.00
_cell.angle_gamma   90.00
#
_symmetry.space_group_name_H-M   'P 1'
#
loop_
_entity.id
_entity.type
_entity.pdbx_description
1 polymer ?
#
loop_
_entity_poly.entity_id
_entity_poly.type
_entity_poly.pdbx_seq_one_letter_code
_entity_poly.pdbx_strand_id
1 'polypeptide(L)'
;MKVQKDLQPGSTTFTYVLVWRQKNNLHNSKSKSYFVFQSAFYMDNQQQPHQDLQHIKKMMERSSRFISLSGLSGIAAGTCALAGAWFASQKINCWVRGDCQLSRLISSAGDELINDLFWIATLTFLAAFISAFVFTYLRSKKNGTPMWGTTTVRLFWNMVIPVAAGAIFLVRMMQMGEYQLVAPGCLIFYGLALVNASKYTVGEIRYLGYGQILLGVFNLWWLGYGLQFWAMGFGVLHIVYGAMMWWKYERK
;
A
#
# COMPACT_ATOMS: atom_id res chain seq x y z
N MET A 1 -17.04 -59.92 13.87
CA MET A 1 -17.09 -58.63 13.17
C MET A 1 -16.14 -58.73 11.98
N LYS A 2 -16.67 -58.76 10.75
CA LYS A 2 -15.82 -58.76 9.54
C LYS A 2 -16.09 -57.45 8.80
N VAL A 3 -15.04 -56.69 8.55
CA VAL A 3 -15.10 -55.49 7.70
C VAL A 3 -14.74 -55.92 6.29
N GLN A 4 -15.66 -55.77 5.37
CA GLN A 4 -15.44 -56.04 3.96
C GLN A 4 -15.33 -54.72 3.21
N LYS A 5 -14.25 -54.57 2.46
CA LYS A 5 -13.95 -53.39 1.67
C LYS A 5 -14.35 -53.67 0.22
N ASP A 6 -15.42 -53.07 -0.23
CA ASP A 6 -15.81 -53.17 -1.63
C ASP A 6 -15.35 -51.94 -2.40
N LEU A 7 -14.45 -52.18 -3.36
CA LEU A 7 -13.94 -51.18 -4.29
C LEU A 7 -14.80 -51.22 -5.57
N GLN A 8 -15.55 -50.16 -5.84
CA GLN A 8 -16.11 -49.92 -7.16
C GLN A 8 -15.13 -49.09 -8.01
N PRO A 9 -14.82 -49.51 -9.24
CA PRO A 9 -13.91 -48.76 -10.12
C PRO A 9 -14.64 -47.52 -10.65
N GLY A 10 -14.13 -46.31 -10.28
CA GLY A 10 -14.57 -45.04 -10.82
C GLY A 10 -15.15 -44.02 -9.82
N SER A 11 -15.29 -44.35 -8.53
CA SER A 11 -15.70 -43.39 -7.51
C SER A 11 -14.64 -43.20 -6.44
N THR A 12 -14.28 -41.94 -6.13
CA THR A 12 -13.40 -41.55 -5.05
C THR A 12 -14.06 -41.64 -3.66
N THR A 13 -15.18 -42.36 -3.55
CA THR A 13 -15.96 -42.54 -2.32
C THR A 13 -15.71 -43.91 -1.70
N PHE A 14 -15.09 -43.94 -0.50
CA PHE A 14 -14.97 -45.15 0.29
C PHE A 14 -16.22 -45.32 1.15
N THR A 15 -17.01 -46.37 0.86
CA THR A 15 -18.18 -46.75 1.68
C THR A 15 -17.76 -47.92 2.61
N TYR A 16 -17.75 -47.69 3.90
CA TYR A 16 -17.56 -48.78 4.86
C TYR A 16 -18.93 -49.38 5.22
N VAL A 17 -19.13 -50.63 4.89
CA VAL A 17 -20.33 -51.37 5.28
C VAL A 17 -20.03 -52.21 6.52
N LEU A 18 -20.61 -51.84 7.66
CA LEU A 18 -20.56 -52.65 8.88
C LEU A 18 -21.67 -53.70 8.83
N VAL A 19 -21.27 -54.95 8.63
CA VAL A 19 -22.22 -56.06 8.66
C VAL A 19 -22.33 -56.59 10.09
N TRP A 20 -23.46 -56.33 10.73
CA TRP A 20 -23.80 -56.91 12.02
C TRP A 20 -24.58 -58.22 11.82
N ARG A 21 -24.02 -59.37 12.31
CA ARG A 21 -24.68 -60.66 12.25
C ARG A 21 -25.37 -60.91 13.58
N GLN A 22 -26.67 -60.68 13.64
CA GLN A 22 -27.49 -61.12 14.76
C GLN A 22 -27.82 -62.59 14.63
N LYS A 23 -27.36 -63.40 15.61
CA LYS A 23 -27.71 -64.81 15.74
C LYS A 23 -29.10 -64.90 16.39
N ASN A 24 -30.14 -64.93 15.60
CA ASN A 24 -31.45 -65.35 16.09
C ASN A 24 -31.63 -66.81 15.78
N ASN A 25 -31.75 -67.66 16.81
CA ASN A 25 -32.24 -69.00 16.73
C ASN A 25 -33.74 -68.90 16.46
N LEU A 26 -34.14 -69.06 15.21
CA LEU A 26 -35.47 -69.54 14.84
C LEU A 26 -35.49 -69.87 13.32
N HIS A 27 -36.03 -71.00 13.04
CA HIS A 27 -36.20 -71.66 11.77
C HIS A 27 -36.73 -70.77 10.64
N ASN A 28 -36.00 -70.78 9.53
CA ASN A 28 -36.51 -70.48 8.19
C ASN A 28 -36.89 -69.04 7.84
N SER A 29 -35.88 -68.23 7.44
CA SER A 29 -36.01 -67.25 6.37
C SER A 29 -34.65 -66.61 6.09
N LYS A 30 -34.17 -66.68 4.85
CA LYS A 30 -32.95 -66.01 4.39
C LYS A 30 -33.24 -64.52 4.13
N SER A 31 -33.39 -63.70 5.22
CA SER A 31 -33.46 -62.26 5.09
C SER A 31 -32.18 -61.70 5.66
N LYS A 32 -31.29 -61.14 4.82
CA LYS A 32 -30.14 -60.37 5.19
C LYS A 32 -30.58 -58.91 5.31
N SER A 33 -30.80 -58.40 6.54
CA SER A 33 -31.03 -56.99 6.77
C SER A 33 -29.68 -56.25 6.72
N TYR A 34 -29.52 -55.39 5.77
CA TYR A 34 -28.39 -54.47 5.69
C TYR A 34 -28.82 -53.13 6.31
N PHE A 35 -28.19 -52.75 7.40
CA PHE A 35 -28.38 -51.42 7.97
C PHE A 35 -27.18 -50.57 7.52
N VAL A 36 -27.45 -49.65 6.60
CA VAL A 36 -26.46 -48.70 6.11
C VAL A 36 -26.45 -47.52 7.06
N PHE A 37 -25.37 -47.35 7.84
CA PHE A 37 -25.19 -46.19 8.69
C PHE A 37 -24.51 -45.08 7.87
N GLN A 38 -25.30 -44.12 7.42
CA GLN A 38 -24.89 -43.02 6.54
C GLN A 38 -24.61 -41.75 7.38
N SER A 39 -23.76 -41.85 8.40
CA SER A 39 -23.54 -40.69 9.30
C SER A 39 -22.14 -40.08 9.33
N ALA A 40 -21.19 -40.65 8.57
CA ALA A 40 -19.81 -40.15 8.61
C ALA A 40 -19.42 -39.20 7.46
N PHE A 41 -20.27 -38.97 6.49
CA PHE A 41 -19.93 -38.25 5.26
C PHE A 41 -20.41 -36.78 5.22
N TYR A 42 -21.17 -36.34 6.21
CA TYR A 42 -21.75 -34.96 6.19
C TYR A 42 -20.82 -33.88 6.74
N MET A 43 -19.77 -34.21 7.50
CA MET A 43 -18.86 -33.20 8.08
C MET A 43 -17.70 -32.84 7.19
N ASP A 44 -17.22 -33.70 6.31
CA ASP A 44 -16.08 -33.42 5.44
C ASP A 44 -16.46 -32.56 4.22
N ASN A 45 -17.68 -32.65 3.78
CA ASN A 45 -18.17 -31.93 2.59
C ASN A 45 -18.56 -30.46 2.85
N GLN A 46 -18.64 -30.01 4.11
CA GLN A 46 -18.91 -28.61 4.44
C GLN A 46 -17.63 -27.75 4.57
N GLN A 47 -16.45 -28.36 4.80
CA GLN A 47 -15.19 -27.63 4.89
C GLN A 47 -14.65 -27.25 3.51
N GLN A 48 -14.85 -28.06 2.48
CA GLN A 48 -14.42 -27.75 1.11
C GLN A 48 -15.08 -26.48 0.54
N PRO A 49 -16.42 -26.28 0.60
CA PRO A 49 -17.04 -25.03 0.13
C PRO A 49 -16.56 -23.79 0.88
N HIS A 50 -16.28 -23.92 2.18
CA HIS A 50 -15.73 -22.80 2.95
C HIS A 50 -14.29 -22.47 2.57
N GLN A 51 -13.47 -23.47 2.28
CA GLN A 51 -12.10 -23.27 1.79
C GLN A 51 -12.10 -22.70 0.37
N ASP A 52 -12.97 -23.18 -0.50
CA ASP A 52 -13.13 -22.66 -1.87
C ASP A 52 -13.65 -21.23 -1.88
N LEU A 53 -14.63 -20.90 -1.03
CA LEU A 53 -15.10 -19.52 -0.84
C LEU A 53 -14.00 -18.60 -0.28
N GLN A 54 -13.20 -19.07 0.67
CA GLN A 54 -12.05 -18.31 1.17
C GLN A 54 -10.97 -18.12 0.10
N HIS A 55 -10.74 -19.14 -0.73
CA HIS A 55 -9.80 -19.08 -1.85
C HIS A 55 -10.27 -18.10 -2.94
N ILE A 56 -11.54 -18.17 -3.30
CA ILE A 56 -12.20 -17.25 -4.25
C ILE A 56 -12.16 -15.83 -3.69
N LYS A 57 -12.53 -15.63 -2.42
CA LYS A 57 -12.46 -14.34 -1.75
C LYS A 57 -11.03 -13.79 -1.75
N LYS A 58 -10.03 -14.61 -1.44
CA LYS A 58 -8.61 -14.23 -1.44
C LYS A 58 -8.10 -13.90 -2.85
N MET A 59 -8.57 -14.61 -3.87
CA MET A 59 -8.28 -14.28 -5.28
C MET A 59 -8.97 -12.98 -5.71
N MET A 60 -10.22 -12.77 -5.33
CA MET A 60 -10.95 -11.52 -5.59
C MET A 60 -10.30 -10.33 -4.87
N GLU A 61 -9.88 -10.50 -3.61
CA GLU A 61 -9.14 -9.46 -2.87
C GLU A 61 -7.78 -9.16 -3.51
N ARG A 62 -7.06 -10.15 -4.01
CA ARG A 62 -5.80 -9.95 -4.77
C ARG A 62 -6.07 -9.24 -6.10
N SER A 63 -7.13 -9.61 -6.81
CA SER A 63 -7.53 -8.96 -8.07
C SER A 63 -8.03 -7.53 -7.85
N SER A 64 -8.54 -7.20 -6.66
CA SER A 64 -9.06 -5.87 -6.33
C SER A 64 -8.00 -4.88 -5.84
N ARG A 65 -6.75 -5.31 -5.65
CA ARG A 65 -5.66 -4.44 -5.17
C ARG A 65 -4.66 -4.14 -6.28
N PHE A 66 -4.28 -2.88 -6.39
CA PHE A 66 -3.21 -2.46 -7.29
C PHE A 66 -1.85 -2.89 -6.71
N ILE A 67 -1.27 -3.99 -7.25
CA ILE A 67 -0.05 -4.63 -6.71
C ILE A 67 1.22 -4.16 -7.47
N SER A 68 1.08 -3.36 -8.52
CA SER A 68 2.21 -3.04 -9.40
C SER A 68 3.09 -1.88 -8.89
N LEU A 69 2.92 -1.46 -7.62
CA LEU A 69 3.80 -0.45 -7.03
C LEU A 69 5.22 -1.03 -6.88
N SER A 70 6.21 -0.38 -7.50
CA SER A 70 7.62 -0.80 -7.43
C SER A 70 8.30 -0.24 -6.19
N GLY A 71 9.08 -1.07 -5.48
CA GLY A 71 9.95 -0.58 -4.41
C GLY A 71 10.98 0.42 -4.93
N LEU A 72 11.48 0.22 -6.16
CA LEU A 72 12.40 1.15 -6.81
C LEU A 72 11.78 2.53 -7.06
N SER A 73 10.46 2.61 -7.28
CA SER A 73 9.77 3.90 -7.42
C SER A 73 9.83 4.74 -6.15
N GLY A 74 9.70 4.08 -4.97
CA GLY A 74 9.86 4.74 -3.67
C GLY A 74 11.28 5.25 -3.43
N ILE A 75 12.30 4.42 -3.76
CA ILE A 75 13.71 4.81 -3.64
C ILE A 75 14.00 6.02 -4.56
N ALA A 76 13.56 5.97 -5.82
CA ALA A 76 13.78 7.05 -6.77
C ALA A 76 13.10 8.36 -6.34
N ALA A 77 11.84 8.29 -5.90
CA ALA A 77 11.14 9.46 -5.37
C ALA A 77 11.86 10.06 -4.14
N GLY A 78 12.30 9.19 -3.21
CA GLY A 78 13.03 9.61 -2.02
C GLY A 78 14.38 10.25 -2.32
N THR A 79 15.13 9.73 -3.30
CA THR A 79 16.41 10.33 -3.73
C THR A 79 16.18 11.69 -4.39
N CYS A 80 15.16 11.85 -5.23
CA CYS A 80 14.78 13.16 -5.77
C CYS A 80 14.42 14.15 -4.67
N ALA A 81 13.68 13.71 -3.64
CA ALA A 81 13.31 14.57 -2.52
C ALA A 81 14.52 15.02 -1.70
N LEU A 82 15.50 14.13 -1.43
CA LEU A 82 16.74 14.50 -0.74
C LEU A 82 17.58 15.48 -1.55
N ALA A 83 17.68 15.28 -2.87
CA ALA A 83 18.36 16.24 -3.75
C ALA A 83 17.68 17.60 -3.72
N GLY A 84 16.33 17.65 -3.81
CA GLY A 84 15.58 18.91 -3.70
C GLY A 84 15.77 19.60 -2.37
N ALA A 85 15.75 18.85 -1.26
CA ALA A 85 16.02 19.39 0.08
C ALA A 85 17.46 19.97 0.19
N TRP A 86 18.43 19.31 -0.42
CA TRP A 86 19.80 19.81 -0.47
C TRP A 86 19.91 21.13 -1.23
N PHE A 87 19.29 21.24 -2.44
CA PHE A 87 19.26 22.49 -3.19
C PHE A 87 18.53 23.60 -2.43
N ALA A 88 17.40 23.30 -1.78
CA ALA A 88 16.67 24.25 -0.95
C ALA A 88 17.54 24.74 0.24
N SER A 89 18.28 23.84 0.90
CA SER A 89 19.17 24.21 2.00
C SER A 89 20.30 25.14 1.55
N GLN A 90 20.87 24.93 0.37
CA GLN A 90 21.89 25.81 -0.20
C GLN A 90 21.34 27.24 -0.42
N LYS A 91 20.12 27.34 -0.97
CA LYS A 91 19.47 28.64 -1.20
C LYS A 91 19.15 29.35 0.12
N ILE A 92 18.62 28.64 1.10
CA ILE A 92 18.36 29.22 2.44
C ILE A 92 19.65 29.65 3.10
N ASN A 93 20.72 28.85 3.07
CA ASN A 93 22.01 29.19 3.66
C ASN A 93 22.65 30.40 2.98
N CYS A 94 22.61 30.50 1.65
CA CYS A 94 23.07 31.64 0.90
C CYS A 94 22.33 32.93 1.35
N TRP A 95 21.02 32.83 1.49
CA TRP A 95 20.18 33.95 1.93
C TRP A 95 20.49 34.39 3.37
N VAL A 96 20.62 33.42 4.31
CA VAL A 96 20.94 33.71 5.72
C VAL A 96 22.33 34.31 5.90
N ARG A 97 23.34 33.81 5.15
CA ARG A 97 24.71 34.31 5.21
C ARG A 97 24.91 35.68 4.55
N GLY A 98 23.95 36.11 3.73
CA GLY A 98 24.06 37.37 3.00
C GLY A 98 24.94 37.31 1.76
N ASP A 99 25.40 36.15 1.35
CA ASP A 99 26.29 35.97 0.18
C ASP A 99 25.54 36.19 -1.17
N CYS A 100 24.21 36.20 -1.14
CA CYS A 100 23.34 36.52 -2.29
C CYS A 100 23.00 38.00 -2.39
N GLN A 101 23.97 38.93 -2.14
CA GLN A 101 23.72 40.37 -2.04
C GLN A 101 23.21 41.02 -3.33
N LEU A 102 23.56 40.50 -4.50
CA LEU A 102 23.19 41.12 -5.77
C LEU A 102 21.66 41.06 -6.02
N SER A 103 21.01 39.98 -5.61
CA SER A 103 19.53 39.87 -5.72
C SER A 103 18.77 40.72 -4.69
N ARG A 104 19.38 40.99 -3.51
CA ARG A 104 18.79 41.89 -2.50
C ARG A 104 18.67 43.33 -2.94
N LEU A 105 19.50 43.76 -3.88
CA LEU A 105 19.51 45.16 -4.35
C LEU A 105 18.45 45.44 -5.43
N ILE A 106 17.92 44.40 -6.04
CA ILE A 106 17.08 44.51 -7.24
C ILE A 106 15.59 44.20 -6.96
N SER A 107 15.28 43.42 -5.92
CA SER A 107 13.90 43.00 -5.58
C SER A 107 13.65 42.97 -4.08
N SER A 108 12.37 42.94 -3.66
CA SER A 108 11.97 42.66 -2.28
C SER A 108 12.47 41.23 -1.90
N ALA A 109 13.57 41.22 -1.13
CA ALA A 109 14.42 40.06 -0.89
C ALA A 109 13.69 38.78 -0.39
N GLY A 110 12.53 38.94 0.25
CA GLY A 110 11.71 37.82 0.73
C GLY A 110 10.95 37.09 -0.36
N ASP A 111 10.44 37.82 -1.33
CA ASP A 111 9.61 37.26 -2.43
C ASP A 111 10.45 36.41 -3.39
N GLU A 112 11.73 36.78 -3.57
CA GLU A 112 12.65 36.02 -4.43
C GLU A 112 13.01 34.66 -3.82
N LEU A 113 13.33 34.60 -2.51
CA LEU A 113 13.58 33.33 -1.83
C LEU A 113 12.37 32.39 -1.88
N ILE A 114 11.18 32.92 -1.64
CA ILE A 114 9.94 32.15 -1.69
C ILE A 114 9.72 31.62 -3.10
N ASN A 115 9.93 32.43 -4.12
CA ASN A 115 9.80 32.02 -5.52
C ASN A 115 10.83 30.94 -5.89
N ASP A 116 12.09 31.07 -5.49
CA ASP A 116 13.13 30.06 -5.69
C ASP A 116 12.76 28.73 -5.02
N LEU A 117 12.34 28.77 -3.76
CA LEU A 117 11.92 27.57 -3.03
C LEU A 117 10.68 26.92 -3.66
N PHE A 118 9.75 27.71 -4.18
CA PHE A 118 8.58 27.21 -4.91
C PHE A 118 8.99 26.46 -6.19
N TRP A 119 9.93 27.02 -6.96
CA TRP A 119 10.43 26.35 -8.16
C TRP A 119 11.21 25.09 -7.85
N ILE A 120 12.07 25.09 -6.82
CA ILE A 120 12.79 23.91 -6.36
C ILE A 120 11.80 22.82 -5.93
N ALA A 121 10.77 23.17 -5.15
CA ALA A 121 9.74 22.22 -4.72
C ALA A 121 8.96 21.64 -5.91
N THR A 122 8.56 22.49 -6.86
CA THR A 122 7.82 22.08 -8.06
C THR A 122 8.66 21.14 -8.92
N LEU A 123 9.91 21.49 -9.21
CA LEU A 123 10.81 20.64 -10.01
C LEU A 123 11.12 19.32 -9.31
N THR A 124 11.33 19.34 -8.00
CA THR A 124 11.52 18.12 -7.20
C THR A 124 10.30 17.22 -7.25
N PHE A 125 9.11 17.79 -7.10
CA PHE A 125 7.85 17.05 -7.19
C PHE A 125 7.67 16.40 -8.57
N LEU A 126 7.89 17.16 -9.65
CA LEU A 126 7.79 16.64 -11.01
C LEU A 126 8.81 15.54 -11.27
N ALA A 127 10.07 15.71 -10.85
CA ALA A 127 11.11 14.69 -11.00
C ALA A 127 10.77 13.42 -10.22
N ALA A 128 10.31 13.55 -8.98
CA ALA A 128 9.87 12.42 -8.15
C ALA A 128 8.65 11.72 -8.76
N PHE A 129 7.67 12.47 -9.26
CA PHE A 129 6.47 11.92 -9.88
C PHE A 129 6.79 11.17 -11.18
N ILE A 130 7.59 11.77 -12.06
CA ILE A 130 7.99 11.15 -13.34
C ILE A 130 8.80 9.88 -13.07
N SER A 131 9.79 9.93 -12.18
CA SER A 131 10.60 8.76 -11.84
C SER A 131 9.76 7.63 -11.24
N ALA A 132 8.87 7.93 -10.30
CA ALA A 132 7.97 6.96 -9.70
C ALA A 132 7.03 6.35 -10.75
N PHE A 133 6.48 7.17 -11.66
CA PHE A 133 5.62 6.70 -12.73
C PHE A 133 6.36 5.78 -13.70
N VAL A 134 7.57 6.14 -14.13
CA VAL A 134 8.41 5.32 -15.04
C VAL A 134 8.70 3.96 -14.41
N PHE A 135 9.19 3.92 -13.17
CA PHE A 135 9.48 2.64 -12.50
C PHE A 135 8.23 1.78 -12.30
N THR A 136 7.10 2.38 -11.97
CA THR A 136 5.82 1.68 -11.83
C THR A 136 5.34 1.15 -13.18
N TYR A 137 5.48 1.93 -14.26
CA TYR A 137 5.13 1.52 -15.62
C TYR A 137 5.99 0.32 -16.09
N LEU A 138 7.31 0.41 -15.94
CA LEU A 138 8.23 -0.67 -16.31
C LEU A 138 7.91 -1.97 -15.57
N ARG A 139 7.59 -1.87 -14.27
CA ARG A 139 7.20 -3.03 -13.46
C ARG A 139 5.86 -3.61 -13.89
N SER A 140 4.86 -2.77 -14.14
CA SER A 140 3.55 -3.19 -14.62
C SER A 140 3.68 -3.96 -15.95
N LYS A 141 4.48 -3.44 -16.87
CA LYS A 141 4.79 -4.09 -18.16
C LYS A 141 5.49 -5.44 -17.96
N LYS A 142 6.47 -5.52 -17.06
CA LYS A 142 7.18 -6.77 -16.75
C LYS A 142 6.27 -7.84 -16.15
N ASN A 143 5.33 -7.44 -15.31
CA ASN A 143 4.42 -8.36 -14.63
C ASN A 143 3.15 -8.67 -15.42
N GLY A 144 2.95 -8.09 -16.61
CA GLY A 144 1.74 -8.27 -17.41
C GLY A 144 0.45 -7.77 -16.74
N THR A 145 0.57 -6.91 -15.71
CA THR A 145 -0.59 -6.39 -14.99
C THR A 145 -1.07 -5.07 -15.61
N PRO A 146 -2.38 -4.90 -15.90
CA PRO A 146 -2.87 -3.66 -16.48
C PRO A 146 -2.72 -2.51 -15.46
N MET A 147 -2.14 -1.38 -15.89
CA MET A 147 -2.04 -0.16 -15.06
C MET A 147 -3.39 0.55 -14.88
N TRP A 148 -4.27 0.43 -15.85
CA TRP A 148 -5.57 1.09 -15.86
C TRP A 148 -6.67 0.09 -15.55
N GLY A 149 -7.44 0.38 -14.50
CA GLY A 149 -8.56 -0.43 -14.07
C GLY A 149 -9.41 0.31 -13.04
N THR A 150 -10.57 -0.24 -12.70
CA THR A 150 -11.48 0.36 -11.70
C THR A 150 -10.79 0.60 -10.35
N THR A 151 -9.86 -0.28 -9.96
CA THR A 151 -9.08 -0.15 -8.72
C THR A 151 -8.10 1.02 -8.77
N THR A 152 -7.43 1.23 -9.92
CA THR A 152 -6.50 2.36 -10.10
C THR A 152 -7.25 3.69 -10.04
N VAL A 153 -8.42 3.78 -10.65
CA VAL A 153 -9.26 5.00 -10.62
C VAL A 153 -9.72 5.28 -9.18
N ARG A 154 -10.15 4.26 -8.45
CA ARG A 154 -10.52 4.40 -7.02
C ARG A 154 -9.33 4.82 -6.17
N LEU A 155 -8.15 4.24 -6.37
CA LEU A 155 -6.91 4.63 -5.72
C LEU A 155 -6.60 6.11 -5.96
N PHE A 156 -6.65 6.55 -7.23
CA PHE A 156 -6.38 7.91 -7.64
C PHE A 156 -7.30 8.91 -6.93
N TRP A 157 -8.61 8.74 -6.98
CA TRP A 157 -9.55 9.65 -6.33
C TRP A 157 -9.39 9.69 -4.81
N ASN A 158 -9.10 8.56 -4.19
CA ASN A 158 -8.88 8.49 -2.74
C ASN A 158 -7.57 9.16 -2.30
N MET A 159 -6.57 9.30 -3.20
CA MET A 159 -5.37 10.09 -2.96
C MET A 159 -5.59 11.57 -3.25
N VAL A 160 -6.24 11.88 -4.38
CA VAL A 160 -6.40 13.27 -4.85
C VAL A 160 -7.22 14.11 -3.88
N ILE A 161 -8.26 13.57 -3.27
CA ILE A 161 -9.13 14.33 -2.35
C ILE A 161 -8.34 14.90 -1.15
N PRO A 162 -7.60 14.11 -0.35
CA PRO A 162 -6.80 14.66 0.75
C PRO A 162 -5.68 15.60 0.27
N VAL A 163 -5.03 15.26 -0.85
CA VAL A 163 -3.95 16.10 -1.41
C VAL A 163 -4.50 17.45 -1.88
N ALA A 164 -5.63 17.47 -2.57
CA ALA A 164 -6.26 18.71 -3.02
C ALA A 164 -6.72 19.58 -1.84
N ALA A 165 -7.35 18.98 -0.84
CA ALA A 165 -7.72 19.70 0.39
C ALA A 165 -6.49 20.30 1.09
N GLY A 166 -5.40 19.52 1.18
CA GLY A 166 -4.12 19.98 1.71
C GLY A 166 -3.52 21.11 0.89
N ALA A 167 -3.53 21.00 -0.44
CA ALA A 167 -3.01 22.04 -1.34
C ALA A 167 -3.75 23.36 -1.15
N ILE A 168 -5.09 23.34 -1.09
CA ILE A 168 -5.92 24.54 -0.86
C ILE A 168 -5.57 25.15 0.52
N PHE A 169 -5.49 24.33 1.55
CA PHE A 169 -5.12 24.77 2.89
C PHE A 169 -3.74 25.44 2.90
N LEU A 170 -2.73 24.80 2.28
CA LEU A 170 -1.35 25.30 2.25
C LEU A 170 -1.23 26.62 1.45
N VAL A 171 -1.93 26.73 0.29
CA VAL A 171 -1.98 27.97 -0.46
C VAL A 171 -2.54 29.10 0.41
N ARG A 172 -3.57 28.84 1.21
CA ARG A 172 -4.13 29.84 2.10
C ARG A 172 -3.16 30.22 3.21
N MET A 173 -2.42 29.26 3.81
CA MET A 173 -1.39 29.52 4.81
C MET A 173 -0.26 30.39 4.22
N MET A 174 0.19 30.08 3.00
CA MET A 174 1.21 30.89 2.32
C MET A 174 0.74 32.32 2.06
N GLN A 175 -0.53 32.53 1.65
CA GLN A 175 -1.12 33.87 1.47
C GLN A 175 -1.22 34.67 2.79
N MET A 176 -1.32 33.97 3.93
CA MET A 176 -1.33 34.60 5.25
C MET A 176 0.09 34.86 5.80
N GLY A 177 1.13 34.43 5.07
CA GLY A 177 2.52 34.58 5.50
C GLY A 177 3.02 33.46 6.43
N GLU A 178 2.20 32.43 6.68
CA GLU A 178 2.50 31.33 7.60
C GLU A 178 3.31 30.21 6.91
N TYR A 179 4.47 30.54 6.37
CA TYR A 179 5.35 29.63 5.61
C TYR A 179 5.86 28.45 6.43
N GLN A 180 5.96 28.59 7.75
CA GLN A 180 6.45 27.54 8.64
C GLN A 180 5.48 26.35 8.72
N LEU A 181 4.19 26.56 8.41
CA LEU A 181 3.16 25.51 8.41
C LEU A 181 3.13 24.70 7.11
N VAL A 182 3.88 25.10 6.07
CA VAL A 182 3.88 24.42 4.77
C VAL A 182 4.46 23.01 4.89
N ALA A 183 5.61 22.86 5.53
CA ALA A 183 6.26 21.56 5.68
C ALA A 183 5.42 20.56 6.51
N PRO A 184 4.96 20.90 7.74
CA PRO A 184 4.11 19.99 8.51
C PRO A 184 2.79 19.69 7.80
N GLY A 185 2.18 20.69 7.15
CA GLY A 185 0.95 20.48 6.38
C GLY A 185 1.16 19.52 5.21
N CYS A 186 2.21 19.67 4.41
CA CYS A 186 2.56 18.72 3.35
C CYS A 186 2.65 17.28 3.88
N LEU A 187 3.37 17.08 4.98
CA LEU A 187 3.57 15.76 5.58
C LEU A 187 2.26 15.14 6.06
N ILE A 188 1.43 15.91 6.76
CA ILE A 188 0.15 15.44 7.30
C ILE A 188 -0.82 15.07 6.17
N PHE A 189 -1.08 15.99 5.23
CA PHE A 189 -2.06 15.73 4.17
C PHE A 189 -1.62 14.63 3.21
N TYR A 190 -0.32 14.56 2.90
CA TYR A 190 0.23 13.46 2.11
C TYR A 190 0.14 12.14 2.87
N GLY A 191 0.45 12.12 4.16
CA GLY A 191 0.30 10.93 5.00
C GLY A 191 -1.15 10.44 5.06
N LEU A 192 -2.13 11.34 5.19
CA LEU A 192 -3.56 11.01 5.12
C LEU A 192 -3.94 10.42 3.76
N ALA A 193 -3.40 10.97 2.67
CA ALA A 193 -3.61 10.44 1.33
C ALA A 193 -3.08 9.01 1.19
N LEU A 194 -1.88 8.72 1.71
CA LEU A 194 -1.29 7.36 1.70
C LEU A 194 -2.10 6.37 2.54
N VAL A 195 -2.54 6.76 3.73
CA VAL A 195 -3.39 5.91 4.58
C VAL A 195 -4.70 5.59 3.87
N ASN A 196 -5.34 6.58 3.23
CA ASN A 196 -6.57 6.35 2.48
C ASN A 196 -6.35 5.48 1.23
N ALA A 197 -5.25 5.70 0.50
CA ALA A 197 -4.85 4.91 -0.66
C ALA A 197 -4.55 3.43 -0.31
N SER A 198 -4.09 3.15 0.90
CA SER A 198 -3.70 1.81 1.35
C SER A 198 -4.83 0.77 1.25
N LYS A 199 -6.08 1.20 1.18
CA LYS A 199 -7.25 0.32 0.99
C LYS A 199 -7.28 -0.32 -0.39
N TYR A 200 -6.69 0.32 -1.39
CA TYR A 200 -6.75 -0.06 -2.80
C TYR A 200 -5.41 -0.56 -3.36
N THR A 201 -4.34 -0.53 -2.57
CA THR A 201 -3.00 -0.97 -2.95
C THR A 201 -2.38 -1.87 -1.88
N VAL A 202 -1.06 -1.97 -1.86
CA VAL A 202 -0.31 -2.78 -0.88
C VAL A 202 -0.53 -2.20 0.52
N GLY A 203 -0.94 -3.06 1.46
CA GLY A 203 -1.30 -2.62 2.82
C GLY A 203 -0.16 -1.94 3.58
N GLU A 204 1.08 -2.19 3.20
CA GLU A 204 2.29 -1.63 3.82
C GLU A 204 2.42 -0.11 3.62
N ILE A 205 1.79 0.46 2.59
CA ILE A 205 1.84 1.91 2.32
C ILE A 205 1.21 2.75 3.45
N ARG A 206 0.31 2.15 4.23
CA ARG A 206 -0.28 2.81 5.40
C ARG A 206 0.76 3.14 6.48
N TYR A 207 1.79 2.29 6.63
CA TYR A 207 2.86 2.54 7.62
C TYR A 207 3.72 3.72 7.19
N LEU A 208 3.98 3.88 5.89
CA LEU A 208 4.59 5.09 5.35
C LEU A 208 3.71 6.31 5.65
N GLY A 209 2.39 6.20 5.42
CA GLY A 209 1.43 7.25 5.74
C GLY A 209 1.42 7.64 7.22
N TYR A 210 1.44 6.67 8.13
CA TYR A 210 1.53 6.94 9.57
C TYR A 210 2.84 7.64 9.94
N GLY A 211 3.97 7.20 9.38
CA GLY A 211 5.27 7.87 9.56
C GLY A 211 5.25 9.31 9.11
N GLN A 212 4.63 9.61 7.97
CA GLN A 212 4.48 10.97 7.46
C GLN A 212 3.64 11.85 8.40
N ILE A 213 2.48 11.33 8.86
CA ILE A 213 1.60 12.05 9.79
C ILE A 213 2.35 12.35 11.10
N LEU A 214 3.03 11.36 11.66
CA LEU A 214 3.80 11.54 12.89
C LEU A 214 4.88 12.61 12.73
N LEU A 215 5.67 12.55 11.66
CA LEU A 215 6.69 13.58 11.38
C LEU A 215 6.06 14.96 11.21
N GLY A 216 4.93 15.05 10.50
CA GLY A 216 4.23 16.32 10.32
C GLY A 216 3.69 16.88 11.63
N VAL A 217 3.10 16.01 12.49
CA VAL A 217 2.64 16.41 13.82
C VAL A 217 3.80 16.86 14.70
N PHE A 218 4.90 16.11 14.75
CA PHE A 218 6.08 16.54 15.51
C PHE A 218 6.65 17.88 15.00
N ASN A 219 6.66 18.10 13.69
CA ASN A 219 7.15 19.35 13.13
C ASN A 219 6.33 20.58 13.55
N LEU A 220 5.07 20.43 13.98
CA LEU A 220 4.27 21.54 14.51
C LEU A 220 4.87 22.13 15.81
N TRP A 221 5.58 21.32 16.60
CA TRP A 221 6.29 21.81 17.80
C TRP A 221 7.68 22.35 17.49
N TRP A 222 8.26 21.98 16.33
CA TRP A 222 9.59 22.41 15.89
C TRP A 222 9.55 23.06 14.51
N LEU A 223 8.77 24.14 14.36
CA LEU A 223 8.51 24.80 13.08
C LEU A 223 9.79 25.27 12.36
N GLY A 224 10.82 25.69 13.09
CA GLY A 224 12.11 26.12 12.51
C GLY A 224 12.88 25.01 11.76
N TYR A 225 12.51 23.75 11.93
CA TYR A 225 13.15 22.60 11.29
C TYR A 225 12.32 22.00 10.15
N GLY A 226 11.43 22.78 9.54
CA GLY A 226 10.50 22.30 8.50
C GLY A 226 11.18 21.57 7.35
N LEU A 227 12.31 22.08 6.84
CA LEU A 227 13.05 21.44 5.74
C LEU A 227 13.62 20.09 6.14
N GLN A 228 14.14 19.96 7.37
CA GLN A 228 14.70 18.70 7.89
C GLN A 228 13.61 17.63 8.03
N PHE A 229 12.46 17.99 8.62
CA PHE A 229 11.32 17.09 8.73
C PHE A 229 10.77 16.71 7.37
N TRP A 230 10.72 17.64 6.42
CA TRP A 230 10.32 17.38 5.04
C TRP A 230 11.28 16.39 4.35
N ALA A 231 12.60 16.58 4.50
CA ALA A 231 13.62 15.69 3.96
C ALA A 231 13.55 14.29 4.59
N MET A 232 13.28 14.18 5.89
CA MET A 232 13.07 12.89 6.57
C MET A 232 11.83 12.18 6.04
N GLY A 233 10.71 12.88 5.89
CA GLY A 233 9.45 12.31 5.42
C GLY A 233 9.53 11.90 3.95
N PHE A 234 9.71 12.87 3.06
CA PHE A 234 9.71 12.62 1.61
C PHE A 234 11.01 11.96 1.11
N GLY A 235 12.14 12.13 1.80
CA GLY A 235 13.40 11.51 1.46
C GLY A 235 13.59 10.16 2.13
N VAL A 236 13.97 10.19 3.41
CA VAL A 236 14.42 8.99 4.14
C VAL A 236 13.32 7.93 4.25
N LEU A 237 12.10 8.30 4.68
CA LEU A 237 11.02 7.34 4.83
C LEU A 237 10.63 6.68 3.49
N HIS A 238 10.67 7.41 2.36
CA HIS A 238 10.39 6.82 1.05
C HIS A 238 11.48 5.86 0.61
N ILE A 239 12.76 6.16 0.88
CA ILE A 239 13.86 5.24 0.58
C ILE A 239 13.75 3.97 1.43
N VAL A 240 13.51 4.11 2.74
CA VAL A 240 13.36 2.96 3.65
C VAL A 240 12.18 2.10 3.23
N TYR A 241 11.03 2.72 2.97
CA TYR A 241 9.84 2.02 2.50
C TYR A 241 10.10 1.33 1.14
N GLY A 242 10.70 2.04 0.19
CA GLY A 242 11.02 1.51 -1.14
C GLY A 242 12.00 0.33 -1.06
N ALA A 243 13.05 0.41 -0.23
CA ALA A 243 14.00 -0.67 0.00
C ALA A 243 13.32 -1.89 0.64
N MET A 244 12.45 -1.69 1.63
CA MET A 244 11.68 -2.76 2.27
C MET A 244 10.75 -3.45 1.28
N MET A 245 10.05 -2.69 0.41
CA MET A 245 9.18 -3.21 -0.63
C MET A 245 9.97 -3.97 -1.70
N TRP A 246 11.11 -3.44 -2.12
CA TRP A 246 11.98 -4.10 -3.07
C TRP A 246 12.48 -5.44 -2.52
N TRP A 247 12.95 -5.48 -1.26
CA TRP A 247 13.39 -6.71 -0.62
C TRP A 247 12.29 -7.76 -0.53
N LYS A 248 11.08 -7.34 -0.11
CA LYS A 248 9.95 -8.26 0.13
C LYS A 248 9.32 -8.81 -1.15
N TYR A 249 9.27 -8.01 -2.23
CA TYR A 249 8.46 -8.32 -3.41
C TYR A 249 9.25 -8.40 -4.72
N GLU A 250 10.49 -7.93 -4.77
CA GLU A 250 11.24 -7.82 -6.03
C GLU A 250 12.53 -8.64 -6.07
N ARG A 251 13.07 -9.04 -4.95
CA ARG A 251 14.36 -9.76 -4.84
C ARG A 251 14.26 -11.25 -5.24
N LYS A 252 13.07 -11.74 -5.65
CA LYS A 252 12.89 -13.15 -6.07
C LYS A 252 13.24 -13.33 -7.53
#